data_caa1cd3fc750fc6f9a465de674559b3f
#
_entry.id   caa1cd3fc750fc6f9a465de674559b3f
#
_cell.length_a   1.000
_cell.length_b   1.000
_cell.length_c   1.000
_cell.angle_alpha   90.00
_cell.angle_beta   90.00
_cell.angle_gamma   90.00
#
_symmetry.space_group_name_H-M   'P 1'
#
loop_
_entity.id
_entity.type
_entity.pdbx_description
1 polymer ?
#
loop_
_entity_poly.entity_id
_entity_poly.type
_entity_poly.pdbx_seq_one_letter_code
_entity_poly.pdbx_strand_id
1 'polypeptide(L)'
;LYLDKVMSNIRKSDFKLKDNFKATTSEGDYLNMISFIKEYILDGDCYQTNISQHFSAEYEGDPYQAYLRLRNILPSPHAFYFSWEDKAVLSISPERFLKSFWSNEDDTIDIETKPIKGTVKRGKTIIEDRENLSLLTSSDKDRAENLMIVDLLRNDLSKNCQKSSVKVPKLFDIESYSNVHHLVSTVTGKLIP
;
A
#
# COMPACT_ATOMS: atom_id res chain seq x y z
N LEU A 1 8.82 4.16 31.94
CA LEU A 1 8.37 3.21 33.02
C LEU A 1 7.34 2.18 32.56
N TYR A 2 6.30 2.53 31.78
CA TYR A 2 5.33 1.56 31.24
C TYR A 2 5.85 0.89 29.97
N LEU A 3 6.41 1.65 29.05
CA LEU A 3 7.04 1.16 27.82
C LEU A 3 8.24 0.26 28.09
N ASP A 4 9.06 0.58 29.11
CA ASP A 4 10.19 -0.27 29.49
C ASP A 4 9.77 -1.64 30.04
N LYS A 5 8.64 -1.70 30.76
CA LYS A 5 8.06 -2.96 31.23
C LYS A 5 7.44 -3.80 30.12
N VAL A 6 6.84 -3.15 29.10
CA VAL A 6 6.31 -3.82 27.90
C VAL A 6 7.46 -4.35 27.05
N MET A 7 8.54 -3.58 26.89
CA MET A 7 9.73 -3.98 26.13
C MET A 7 10.53 -5.10 26.79
N SER A 8 10.50 -5.24 28.12
CA SER A 8 11.20 -6.32 28.84
C SER A 8 10.54 -7.70 28.70
N ASN A 9 9.25 -7.77 28.34
CA ASN A 9 8.50 -9.01 28.13
C ASN A 9 8.50 -9.49 26.67
N ILE A 10 9.15 -8.79 25.74
CA ILE A 10 9.31 -9.25 24.36
C ILE A 10 10.23 -10.47 24.38
N ARG A 11 9.66 -11.64 24.12
CA ARG A 11 10.42 -12.90 23.98
C ARG A 11 11.45 -12.69 22.88
N LYS A 12 12.73 -12.76 23.23
CA LYS A 12 13.88 -12.59 22.31
C LYS A 12 14.18 -13.86 21.50
N SER A 13 13.22 -14.75 21.31
CA SER A 13 13.46 -15.94 20.49
C SER A 13 13.58 -15.54 19.01
N ASP A 14 14.63 -15.99 18.37
CA ASP A 14 14.87 -15.71 16.96
C ASP A 14 13.77 -16.29 16.07
N PHE A 15 13.33 -15.56 15.04
CA PHE A 15 12.31 -16.01 14.10
C PHE A 15 12.93 -16.89 13.01
N LYS A 16 12.34 -18.06 12.75
CA LYS A 16 12.73 -18.97 11.67
C LYS A 16 11.51 -19.59 11.01
N LEU A 17 11.54 -19.69 9.68
CA LEU A 17 10.61 -20.54 8.95
C LEU A 17 11.06 -22.00 9.12
N LYS A 18 10.11 -22.90 9.36
CA LYS A 18 10.35 -24.36 9.44
C LYS A 18 10.31 -25.02 8.08
N ASP A 19 9.57 -24.44 7.15
CA ASP A 19 9.45 -24.92 5.78
C ASP A 19 9.39 -23.75 4.79
N ASN A 20 9.37 -24.06 3.50
CA ASN A 20 9.18 -23.08 2.44
C ASN A 20 7.72 -22.64 2.38
N PHE A 21 7.48 -21.43 1.91
CA PHE A 21 6.14 -20.96 1.60
C PHE A 21 5.47 -21.85 0.56
N LYS A 22 4.23 -22.26 0.84
CA LYS A 22 3.37 -23.03 -0.05
C LYS A 22 2.17 -22.19 -0.44
N ALA A 23 1.89 -22.15 -1.75
CA ALA A 23 0.70 -21.51 -2.27
C ALA A 23 -0.55 -22.29 -1.82
N THR A 24 -1.60 -21.60 -1.41
CA THR A 24 -2.88 -22.22 -1.00
C THR A 24 -3.79 -22.50 -2.20
N THR A 25 -3.57 -21.80 -3.31
CA THR A 25 -4.27 -22.00 -4.58
C THR A 25 -3.32 -22.67 -5.56
N SER A 26 -3.77 -23.70 -6.29
CA SER A 26 -2.93 -24.32 -7.31
C SER A 26 -2.63 -23.35 -8.46
N GLU A 27 -1.53 -23.57 -9.17
CA GLU A 27 -1.19 -22.77 -10.35
C GLU A 27 -2.31 -22.81 -11.41
N GLY A 28 -2.88 -24.01 -11.63
CA GLY A 28 -3.97 -24.18 -12.59
C GLY A 28 -5.22 -23.39 -12.21
N ASP A 29 -5.63 -23.43 -10.94
CA ASP A 29 -6.79 -22.65 -10.47
C ASP A 29 -6.53 -21.16 -10.57
N TYR A 30 -5.31 -20.71 -10.22
CA TYR A 30 -4.95 -19.30 -10.34
C TYR A 30 -4.97 -18.79 -11.78
N LEU A 31 -4.46 -19.59 -12.74
CA LEU A 31 -4.51 -19.27 -14.17
C LEU A 31 -5.94 -19.25 -14.72
N ASN A 32 -6.80 -20.18 -14.25
CA ASN A 32 -8.22 -20.19 -14.60
C ASN A 32 -8.92 -18.91 -14.09
N MET A 33 -8.67 -18.50 -12.84
CA MET A 33 -9.22 -17.23 -12.32
C MET A 33 -8.80 -16.02 -13.16
N ILE A 34 -7.53 -15.97 -13.59
CA ILE A 34 -7.06 -14.90 -14.50
C ILE A 34 -7.81 -14.92 -15.83
N SER A 35 -8.05 -16.10 -16.38
CA SER A 35 -8.79 -16.24 -17.66
C SER A 35 -10.23 -15.73 -17.53
N PHE A 36 -10.96 -16.10 -16.47
CA PHE A 36 -12.30 -15.58 -16.21
C PHE A 36 -12.32 -14.06 -16.04
N ILE A 37 -11.36 -13.50 -15.31
CA ILE A 37 -11.28 -12.04 -15.13
C ILE A 37 -11.06 -11.33 -16.47
N LYS A 38 -10.23 -11.90 -17.36
CA LYS A 38 -10.03 -11.34 -18.71
C LYS A 38 -11.31 -11.34 -19.53
N GLU A 39 -12.14 -12.38 -19.41
CA GLU A 39 -13.46 -12.43 -20.06
C GLU A 39 -14.38 -11.34 -19.52
N TYR A 40 -14.51 -11.18 -18.20
CA TYR A 40 -15.28 -10.08 -17.58
C TYR A 40 -14.83 -8.68 -18.02
N ILE A 41 -13.51 -8.49 -18.22
CA ILE A 41 -12.98 -7.21 -18.73
C ILE A 41 -13.38 -7.02 -20.20
N LEU A 42 -13.32 -8.06 -21.03
CA LEU A 42 -13.71 -8.00 -22.44
C LEU A 42 -15.22 -7.77 -22.62
N ASP A 43 -16.03 -8.36 -21.75
CA ASP A 43 -17.49 -8.20 -21.75
C ASP A 43 -17.96 -6.85 -21.19
N GLY A 44 -17.03 -6.10 -20.55
CA GLY A 44 -17.33 -4.79 -19.98
C GLY A 44 -17.94 -4.84 -18.57
N ASP A 45 -17.97 -6.00 -17.91
CA ASP A 45 -18.48 -6.18 -16.55
C ASP A 45 -17.58 -5.53 -15.51
N CYS A 46 -16.28 -5.48 -15.79
CA CYS A 46 -15.30 -4.72 -15.01
C CYS A 46 -14.15 -4.26 -15.90
N TYR A 47 -13.41 -3.24 -15.46
CA TYR A 47 -12.23 -2.75 -16.18
C TYR A 47 -10.92 -2.98 -15.42
N GLN A 48 -11.00 -3.35 -14.15
CA GLN A 48 -9.84 -3.77 -13.34
C GLN A 48 -10.28 -4.64 -12.18
N THR A 49 -9.50 -5.65 -11.87
CA THR A 49 -9.68 -6.51 -10.69
C THR A 49 -8.32 -6.87 -10.11
N ASN A 50 -8.22 -6.90 -8.78
CA ASN A 50 -7.07 -7.42 -8.07
C ASN A 50 -7.31 -8.88 -7.70
N ILE A 51 -6.39 -9.75 -8.14
CA ILE A 51 -6.36 -11.14 -7.73
C ILE A 51 -5.17 -11.38 -6.81
N SER A 52 -5.41 -12.01 -5.67
CA SER A 52 -4.35 -12.28 -4.69
C SER A 52 -4.04 -13.77 -4.61
N GLN A 53 -2.79 -14.08 -4.32
CA GLN A 53 -2.30 -15.41 -3.99
C GLN A 53 -1.93 -15.44 -2.51
N HIS A 54 -2.46 -16.42 -1.79
CA HIS A 54 -2.09 -16.67 -0.41
C HIS A 54 -0.99 -17.72 -0.32
N PHE A 55 0.01 -17.46 0.50
CA PHE A 55 1.09 -18.38 0.80
C PHE A 55 1.16 -18.62 2.30
N SER A 56 1.45 -19.84 2.71
CA SER A 56 1.60 -20.22 4.10
C SER A 56 2.92 -20.96 4.34
N ALA A 57 3.49 -20.80 5.52
CA ALA A 57 4.64 -21.55 6.00
C ALA A 57 4.55 -21.68 7.52
N GLU A 58 5.03 -22.78 8.06
CA GLU A 58 5.21 -22.91 9.51
C GLU A 58 6.43 -22.12 9.97
N TYR A 59 6.35 -21.56 11.17
CA TYR A 59 7.46 -20.84 11.78
C TYR A 59 7.62 -21.18 13.26
N GLU A 60 8.77 -20.83 13.81
CA GLU A 60 9.06 -20.81 15.24
C GLU A 60 9.68 -19.47 15.64
N GLY A 61 9.55 -19.14 16.93
CA GLY A 61 10.09 -17.89 17.46
C GLY A 61 9.09 -16.76 17.47
N ASP A 62 9.61 -15.54 17.60
CA ASP A 62 8.81 -14.32 17.78
C ASP A 62 8.57 -13.60 16.44
N PRO A 63 7.30 -13.44 15.98
CA PRO A 63 6.98 -12.70 14.76
C PRO A 63 7.48 -11.25 14.75
N TYR A 64 7.66 -10.62 15.91
CA TYR A 64 8.23 -9.29 16.00
C TYR A 64 9.67 -9.22 15.48
N GLN A 65 10.45 -10.29 15.66
CA GLN A 65 11.81 -10.37 15.09
C GLN A 65 11.78 -10.43 13.56
N ALA A 66 10.80 -11.12 12.97
CA ALA A 66 10.57 -11.10 11.53
C ALA A 66 10.27 -9.67 11.04
N TYR A 67 9.37 -8.97 11.74
CA TYR A 67 9.04 -7.58 11.42
C TYR A 67 10.25 -6.66 11.46
N LEU A 68 11.07 -6.74 12.49
CA LEU A 68 12.28 -5.92 12.60
C LEU A 68 13.27 -6.14 11.45
N ARG A 69 13.47 -7.42 11.05
CA ARG A 69 14.31 -7.75 9.91
C ARG A 69 13.74 -7.22 8.60
N LEU A 70 12.46 -7.43 8.36
CA LEU A 70 11.78 -6.93 7.14
C LEU A 70 11.84 -5.41 7.06
N ARG A 71 11.57 -4.71 8.17
CA ARG A 71 11.65 -3.26 8.23
C ARG A 71 13.05 -2.70 7.93
N ASN A 72 14.10 -3.42 8.35
CA ASN A 72 15.48 -3.04 8.05
C ASN A 72 15.85 -3.24 6.57
N ILE A 73 15.33 -4.29 5.94
CA ILE A 73 15.60 -4.63 4.53
C ILE A 73 14.75 -3.75 3.60
N LEU A 74 13.50 -3.51 3.98
CA LEU A 74 12.50 -2.79 3.21
C LEU A 74 11.92 -1.64 4.04
N PRO A 75 12.66 -0.54 4.25
CA PRO A 75 12.13 0.61 4.99
C PRO A 75 10.95 1.21 4.24
N SER A 76 9.77 1.08 4.83
CA SER A 76 8.52 1.59 4.27
C SER A 76 7.85 2.57 5.21
N PRO A 77 7.27 3.69 4.71
CA PRO A 77 6.71 4.75 5.56
C PRO A 77 5.48 4.32 6.37
N HIS A 78 4.79 3.27 5.94
CA HIS A 78 3.58 2.74 6.57
C HIS A 78 3.77 1.33 7.11
N ALA A 79 5.03 0.97 7.45
CA ALA A 79 5.32 -0.29 8.11
C ALA A 79 4.75 -0.29 9.53
N PHE A 80 4.06 -1.37 9.91
CA PHE A 80 3.56 -1.54 11.26
C PHE A 80 3.60 -3.00 11.72
N TYR A 81 3.60 -3.18 13.01
CA TYR A 81 3.40 -4.46 13.71
C TYR A 81 2.24 -4.30 14.68
N PHE A 82 1.29 -5.21 14.59
CA PHE A 82 0.15 -5.27 15.49
C PHE A 82 -0.05 -6.71 15.97
N SER A 83 -0.13 -6.92 17.29
CA SER A 83 -0.33 -8.26 17.86
C SER A 83 -1.43 -8.25 18.90
N TRP A 84 -2.17 -9.34 18.95
CA TRP A 84 -3.19 -9.60 19.96
C TRP A 84 -3.27 -11.12 20.20
N GLU A 85 -3.39 -11.52 21.46
CA GLU A 85 -3.41 -12.93 21.86
C GLU A 85 -2.22 -13.71 21.27
N ASP A 86 -2.49 -14.72 20.45
CA ASP A 86 -1.53 -15.57 19.74
C ASP A 86 -1.29 -15.17 18.28
N LYS A 87 -1.81 -14.03 17.85
CA LYS A 87 -1.77 -13.56 16.45
C LYS A 87 -0.97 -12.29 16.29
N ALA A 88 -0.42 -12.10 15.10
CA ALA A 88 0.24 -10.86 14.73
C ALA A 88 0.03 -10.53 13.24
N VAL A 89 -0.05 -9.24 12.95
CA VAL A 89 0.02 -8.70 11.58
C VAL A 89 1.30 -7.90 11.44
N LEU A 90 2.07 -8.24 10.42
CA LEU A 90 3.28 -7.54 10.02
C LEU A 90 3.01 -6.90 8.66
N SER A 91 3.18 -5.60 8.54
CA SER A 91 2.99 -4.88 7.28
C SER A 91 4.23 -4.06 6.95
N ILE A 92 4.67 -4.14 5.70
CA ILE A 92 5.75 -3.33 5.13
C ILE A 92 5.17 -2.61 3.91
N SER A 93 4.06 -1.90 4.10
CA SER A 93 3.35 -1.22 3.02
C SER A 93 4.01 0.11 2.66
N PRO A 94 4.28 0.36 1.36
CA PRO A 94 4.68 1.69 0.89
C PRO A 94 3.49 2.63 0.74
N GLU A 95 2.27 2.11 0.72
CA GLU A 95 1.05 2.84 0.38
C GLU A 95 0.15 3.03 1.59
N ARG A 96 -0.42 4.23 1.71
CA ARG A 96 -1.39 4.57 2.75
C ARG A 96 -2.79 4.65 2.13
N PHE A 97 -3.69 3.79 2.60
CA PHE A 97 -5.07 3.79 2.13
C PHE A 97 -5.78 5.09 2.56
N LEU A 98 -5.90 5.33 3.86
CA LEU A 98 -6.58 6.50 4.41
C LEU A 98 -5.79 7.12 5.56
N LYS A 99 -5.90 8.42 5.68
CA LYS A 99 -5.49 9.19 6.85
C LYS A 99 -6.63 10.14 7.21
N SER A 100 -7.05 10.13 8.47
CA SER A 100 -7.97 11.12 9.02
C SER A 100 -7.27 11.94 10.08
N PHE A 101 -7.59 13.22 10.16
CA PHE A 101 -7.07 14.12 11.17
C PHE A 101 -8.08 15.23 11.46
N TRP A 102 -8.06 15.68 12.71
CA TRP A 102 -8.92 16.76 13.13
C TRP A 102 -8.43 18.10 12.56
N SER A 103 -9.32 18.85 11.92
CA SER A 103 -9.04 20.21 11.44
C SER A 103 -9.36 21.20 12.56
N ASN A 104 -8.36 21.93 13.01
CA ASN A 104 -8.55 22.96 14.03
C ASN A 104 -9.22 24.22 13.49
N GLU A 105 -9.34 24.37 12.16
CA GLU A 105 -9.88 25.59 11.53
C GLU A 105 -11.40 25.63 11.54
N ASP A 106 -12.05 24.49 11.34
CA ASP A 106 -13.50 24.42 11.13
C ASP A 106 -14.19 23.28 11.90
N ASP A 107 -13.50 22.70 12.88
CA ASP A 107 -14.02 21.64 13.75
C ASP A 107 -14.55 20.41 12.98
N THR A 108 -13.85 20.05 11.90
CA THR A 108 -14.18 18.93 11.03
C THR A 108 -13.09 17.88 11.04
N ILE A 109 -13.41 16.68 10.53
CA ILE A 109 -12.41 15.65 10.29
C ILE A 109 -12.04 15.67 8.80
N ASP A 110 -10.80 16.03 8.51
CA ASP A 110 -10.25 15.90 7.18
C ASP A 110 -9.84 14.45 6.91
N ILE A 111 -10.04 14.01 5.68
CA ILE A 111 -9.60 12.70 5.19
C ILE A 111 -8.73 12.85 3.96
N GLU A 112 -7.69 12.03 3.88
CA GLU A 112 -6.74 12.01 2.77
C GLU A 112 -6.46 10.57 2.35
N THR A 113 -6.38 10.35 1.04
CA THR A 113 -5.85 9.12 0.43
C THR A 113 -4.81 9.45 -0.62
N LYS A 114 -3.80 8.58 -0.76
CA LYS A 114 -2.66 8.80 -1.67
C LYS A 114 -2.39 7.54 -2.49
N PRO A 115 -3.15 7.32 -3.58
CA PRO A 115 -2.93 6.18 -4.46
C PRO A 115 -1.59 6.29 -5.18
N ILE A 116 -0.90 5.15 -5.29
CA ILE A 116 0.35 5.00 -6.02
C ILE A 116 0.08 4.16 -7.26
N LYS A 117 0.43 4.69 -8.43
CA LYS A 117 0.48 3.93 -9.70
C LYS A 117 1.69 4.40 -10.50
N GLY A 118 2.51 3.47 -10.90
CA GLY A 118 3.81 3.75 -11.49
C GLY A 118 4.93 3.83 -10.45
N THR A 119 5.95 3.01 -10.67
CA THR A 119 7.12 2.91 -9.79
C THR A 119 8.34 2.62 -10.63
N VAL A 120 9.39 3.39 -10.42
CA VAL A 120 10.71 3.11 -11.01
C VAL A 120 11.77 3.06 -9.91
N LYS A 121 12.80 2.27 -10.13
CA LYS A 121 13.94 2.19 -9.21
C LYS A 121 14.75 3.49 -9.24
N ARG A 122 15.41 3.79 -8.13
CA ARG A 122 16.44 4.82 -8.09
C ARG A 122 17.59 4.43 -9.02
N GLY A 123 18.12 5.41 -9.75
CA GLY A 123 19.30 5.22 -10.55
C GLY A 123 20.57 5.09 -9.70
N LYS A 124 21.55 4.32 -10.16
CA LYS A 124 22.87 4.21 -9.51
C LYS A 124 23.69 5.48 -9.68
N THR A 125 23.40 6.26 -10.71
CA THR A 125 24.00 7.56 -11.00
C THR A 125 22.93 8.64 -11.09
N ILE A 126 23.32 9.91 -10.97
CA ILE A 126 22.38 11.05 -11.11
C ILE A 126 21.74 11.08 -12.50
N ILE A 127 22.47 10.67 -13.53
CA ILE A 127 21.97 10.64 -14.91
C ILE A 127 20.88 9.57 -15.04
N GLU A 128 21.18 8.33 -14.64
CA GLU A 128 20.25 7.20 -14.65
C GLU A 128 18.98 7.51 -13.80
N ASP A 129 19.17 8.15 -12.64
CA ASP A 129 18.05 8.54 -11.76
C ASP A 129 17.10 9.53 -12.43
N ARG A 130 17.63 10.51 -13.16
CA ARG A 130 16.85 11.46 -13.96
C ARG A 130 16.15 10.81 -15.15
N GLU A 131 16.81 9.89 -15.83
CA GLU A 131 16.22 9.13 -16.93
C GLU A 131 15.04 8.28 -16.43
N ASN A 132 15.21 7.55 -15.33
CA ASN A 132 14.15 6.77 -14.70
C ASN A 132 12.96 7.66 -14.30
N LEU A 133 13.24 8.80 -13.71
CA LEU A 133 12.22 9.77 -13.34
C LEU A 133 11.47 10.31 -14.56
N SER A 134 12.19 10.61 -15.65
CA SER A 134 11.59 11.06 -16.91
C SER A 134 10.68 9.99 -17.52
N LEU A 135 11.11 8.73 -17.51
CA LEU A 135 10.30 7.59 -17.97
C LEU A 135 9.00 7.46 -17.17
N LEU A 136 9.08 7.59 -15.84
CA LEU A 136 7.90 7.51 -14.97
C LEU A 136 6.91 8.65 -15.25
N THR A 137 7.40 9.87 -15.35
CA THR A 137 6.55 11.06 -15.55
C THR A 137 5.91 11.12 -16.94
N SER A 138 6.54 10.53 -17.96
CA SER A 138 6.04 10.47 -19.33
C SER A 138 5.23 9.20 -19.65
N SER A 139 5.08 8.27 -18.72
CA SER A 139 4.33 7.02 -18.92
C SER A 139 2.82 7.29 -19.01
N ASP A 140 2.29 7.28 -20.21
CA ASP A 140 0.82 7.42 -20.44
C ASP A 140 0.02 6.32 -19.76
N LYS A 141 0.57 5.09 -19.73
CA LYS A 141 -0.06 3.96 -19.04
C LYS A 141 -0.20 4.23 -17.54
N ASP A 142 0.89 4.59 -16.86
CA ASP A 142 0.88 4.82 -15.41
C ASP A 142 0.00 6.01 -15.04
N ARG A 143 -0.01 7.05 -15.86
CA ARG A 143 -0.90 8.22 -15.69
C ARG A 143 -2.37 7.84 -15.86
N ALA A 144 -2.71 7.05 -16.87
CA ALA A 144 -4.08 6.58 -17.11
C ALA A 144 -4.57 5.69 -15.96
N GLU A 145 -3.75 4.75 -15.49
CA GLU A 145 -4.06 3.90 -14.33
C GLU A 145 -4.23 4.74 -13.06
N ASN A 146 -3.35 5.70 -12.81
CA ASN A 146 -3.42 6.59 -11.65
C ASN A 146 -4.71 7.43 -11.69
N LEU A 147 -5.04 8.03 -12.86
CA LEU A 147 -6.25 8.82 -13.04
C LEU A 147 -7.52 8.01 -12.76
N MET A 148 -7.58 6.77 -13.24
CA MET A 148 -8.71 5.87 -12.99
C MET A 148 -8.91 5.60 -11.50
N ILE A 149 -7.83 5.34 -10.76
CA ILE A 149 -7.91 5.11 -9.31
C ILE A 149 -8.24 6.41 -8.55
N VAL A 150 -7.72 7.55 -8.98
CA VAL A 150 -8.09 8.85 -8.41
C VAL A 150 -9.59 9.10 -8.56
N ASP A 151 -10.18 8.80 -9.72
CA ASP A 151 -11.62 9.00 -9.94
C ASP A 151 -12.46 8.04 -9.09
N LEU A 152 -12.06 6.78 -8.97
CA LEU A 152 -12.67 5.81 -8.06
C LEU A 152 -12.66 6.32 -6.60
N LEU A 153 -11.49 6.75 -6.11
CA LEU A 153 -11.33 7.23 -4.73
C LEU A 153 -12.08 8.55 -4.48
N ARG A 154 -12.16 9.43 -5.47
CA ARG A 154 -13.03 10.63 -5.39
C ARG A 154 -14.48 10.24 -5.20
N ASN A 155 -14.97 9.28 -6.00
CA ASN A 155 -16.33 8.77 -5.88
C ASN A 155 -16.56 8.14 -4.50
N ASP A 156 -15.66 7.32 -4.01
CA ASP A 156 -15.81 6.66 -2.71
C ASP A 156 -15.76 7.65 -1.54
N LEU A 157 -14.84 8.60 -1.55
CA LEU A 157 -14.81 9.66 -0.54
C LEU A 157 -16.07 10.53 -0.58
N SER A 158 -16.60 10.82 -1.76
CA SER A 158 -17.78 11.68 -1.90
C SER A 158 -19.03 11.13 -1.21
N LYS A 159 -19.12 9.82 -1.00
CA LYS A 159 -20.23 9.16 -0.29
C LYS A 159 -20.24 9.46 1.21
N ASN A 160 -19.07 9.78 1.78
CA ASN A 160 -18.87 9.97 3.22
C ASN A 160 -18.34 11.38 3.56
N CYS A 161 -18.14 12.23 2.56
CA CYS A 161 -17.63 13.57 2.73
C CYS A 161 -18.72 14.62 2.51
N GLN A 162 -18.53 15.79 3.09
CA GLN A 162 -19.35 16.95 2.88
C GLN A 162 -19.40 17.31 1.39
N LYS A 163 -20.56 17.78 0.94
CA LYS A 163 -20.78 18.17 -0.46
C LYS A 163 -19.71 19.17 -0.92
N SER A 164 -19.12 18.92 -2.08
CA SER A 164 -18.09 19.77 -2.69
C SER A 164 -16.77 19.88 -1.91
N SER A 165 -16.55 19.08 -0.85
CA SER A 165 -15.29 19.08 -0.10
C SER A 165 -14.22 18.20 -0.72
N VAL A 166 -14.61 17.20 -1.55
CA VAL A 166 -13.65 16.29 -2.18
C VAL A 166 -12.85 17.00 -3.27
N LYS A 167 -11.53 16.98 -3.14
CA LYS A 167 -10.57 17.67 -4.03
C LYS A 167 -9.40 16.74 -4.37
N VAL A 168 -8.70 17.10 -5.45
CA VAL A 168 -7.42 16.47 -5.87
C VAL A 168 -6.34 17.54 -5.84
N PRO A 169 -5.75 17.87 -4.68
CA PRO A 169 -4.75 18.93 -4.58
C PRO A 169 -3.46 18.59 -5.33
N LYS A 170 -3.15 17.32 -5.52
CA LYS A 170 -1.98 16.84 -6.27
C LYS A 170 -2.38 15.70 -7.18
N LEU A 171 -2.05 15.84 -8.47
CA LEU A 171 -2.25 14.83 -9.50
C LEU A 171 -0.91 14.52 -10.16
N PHE A 172 -0.52 13.23 -10.19
CA PHE A 172 0.73 12.75 -10.78
C PHE A 172 1.99 13.39 -10.16
N ASP A 173 1.98 13.61 -8.85
CA ASP A 173 3.15 14.09 -8.11
C ASP A 173 4.20 12.99 -7.96
N ILE A 174 5.46 13.35 -7.80
CA ILE A 174 6.55 12.39 -7.61
C ILE A 174 6.94 12.36 -6.14
N GLU A 175 6.88 11.17 -5.56
CA GLU A 175 7.47 10.89 -4.24
C GLU A 175 8.71 10.02 -4.39
N SER A 176 9.85 10.54 -3.93
CA SER A 176 11.14 9.86 -4.02
C SER A 176 11.54 9.28 -2.68
N TYR A 177 11.82 7.98 -2.67
CA TYR A 177 12.34 7.24 -1.52
C TYR A 177 13.78 6.80 -1.78
N SER A 178 14.40 6.13 -0.81
CA SER A 178 15.79 5.71 -0.92
C SER A 178 16.05 4.73 -2.08
N ASN A 179 15.06 3.94 -2.46
CA ASN A 179 15.17 2.85 -3.42
C ASN A 179 14.28 2.98 -4.67
N VAL A 180 13.27 3.87 -4.63
CA VAL A 180 12.29 4.03 -5.72
C VAL A 180 11.79 5.47 -5.84
N HIS A 181 11.24 5.80 -7.02
CA HIS A 181 10.32 6.91 -7.26
C HIS A 181 8.92 6.36 -7.50
N HIS A 182 7.91 6.99 -6.91
CA HIS A 182 6.51 6.67 -7.12
C HIS A 182 5.77 7.83 -7.78
N LEU A 183 4.84 7.50 -8.68
CA LEU A 183 3.84 8.44 -9.19
C LEU A 183 2.61 8.37 -8.28
N VAL A 184 2.35 9.46 -7.56
CA VAL A 184 1.37 9.55 -6.47
C VAL A 184 0.38 10.67 -6.75
N SER A 185 -0.89 10.41 -6.52
CA SER A 185 -1.90 11.46 -6.46
C SER A 185 -2.44 11.60 -5.05
N THR A 186 -3.02 12.75 -4.74
CA THR A 186 -3.61 13.01 -3.42
C THR A 186 -5.07 13.39 -3.62
N VAL A 187 -5.95 12.69 -2.93
CA VAL A 187 -7.39 13.01 -2.85
C VAL A 187 -7.72 13.34 -1.40
N THR A 188 -8.40 14.44 -1.19
CA THR A 188 -8.80 14.91 0.14
C THR A 188 -10.30 15.16 0.21
N GLY A 189 -10.86 15.18 1.42
CA GLY A 189 -12.24 15.53 1.68
C GLY A 189 -12.46 15.87 3.15
N LYS A 190 -13.62 16.41 3.48
CA LYS A 190 -14.07 16.65 4.86
C LYS A 190 -15.20 15.67 5.17
N LEU A 191 -15.04 14.86 6.22
CA LEU A 191 -16.06 13.88 6.59
C LEU A 191 -17.36 14.57 7.00
N ILE A 192 -18.48 13.89 6.73
CA ILE A 192 -19.78 14.25 7.29
C ILE A 192 -19.72 13.95 8.79
N PRO A 193 -20.27 14.84 9.66
CA PRO A 193 -20.35 14.62 11.10
C PRO A 193 -21.08 13.32 11.48
#